data_4d4716a99c08236b15c575e70a402933
#
_entry.id   4d4716a99c08236b15c575e70a402933
#
_cell.length_a   1.000
_cell.length_b   1.000
_cell.length_c   1.000
_cell.angle_alpha   90.00
_cell.angle_beta   90.00
_cell.angle_gamma   90.00
#
_symmetry.space_group_name_H-M   'P 1'
#
loop_
_entity.id
_entity.type
_entity.pdbx_description
1 polymer ?
#
loop_
_entity_poly.entity_id
_entity_poly.type
_entity_poly.pdbx_seq_one_letter_code
_entity_poly.pdbx_strand_id
1 'polypeptide(L)'
;MIDNAVKEKLIEIGKVIPSVECLPKAITNEKKEETNMDLLEECLKVYSIQELSVKLNICVGTIRRWQELNDVPVQYTFDLHKILSREIDYSKYSSSSKDQFFTPSLISNRCWNTFNEIVKVDISDYTFIEPSAGDGSFMKILPSGSIGLDIEPRGENIIKQDYLTWTPSDRTKKYIAFGNPPFGLRGHLALNFINHSYEFADYVCFILPQLFESDGKGSPRKRVNGYNLIHSEVLSAMFYSPDNQEVKVNGVFQIWSKFTNNSKYDIVKQSEEKMKVYSLSDGGSVSSTRNKNMIGKCDIYLPSTCFGKENMRLYSSFEELPGKKGYGVVFFKEKDEMISKAKKTDWSSVAFLSTNSAYNLRTSLVFNQFC
;
A
#
# COMPACT_ATOMS: atom_id res chain seq x y z
N MET A 1 -27.12 38.38 32.69
CA MET A 1 -27.25 39.83 32.78
C MET A 1 -26.04 40.32 33.56
N ILE A 2 -25.08 40.91 32.88
CA ILE A 2 -23.86 41.46 33.49
C ILE A 2 -24.23 42.83 33.97
N ASP A 3 -23.97 43.06 35.26
CA ASP A 3 -24.33 44.26 36.03
C ASP A 3 -23.75 45.52 35.36
N ASN A 4 -24.58 46.57 35.23
CA ASN A 4 -24.21 47.83 34.58
C ASN A 4 -23.05 48.56 35.29
N ALA A 5 -22.82 48.29 36.57
CA ALA A 5 -21.70 48.83 37.35
C ALA A 5 -20.32 48.32 36.86
N VAL A 6 -20.25 47.17 36.19
CA VAL A 6 -19.00 46.63 35.63
C VAL A 6 -18.68 47.28 34.27
N LYS A 7 -19.70 47.71 33.53
CA LYS A 7 -19.49 48.40 32.24
C LYS A 7 -18.96 49.84 32.44
N GLU A 8 -19.39 50.56 33.45
CA GLU A 8 -18.88 51.92 33.72
C GLU A 8 -17.42 51.92 34.19
N LYS A 9 -17.01 50.95 34.99
CA LYS A 9 -15.60 50.83 35.42
C LYS A 9 -14.62 50.47 34.28
N LEU A 10 -15.07 49.79 33.21
CA LEU A 10 -14.25 49.49 32.04
C LEU A 10 -14.07 50.69 31.11
N ILE A 11 -14.95 51.69 31.17
CA ILE A 11 -14.87 52.91 30.35
C ILE A 11 -13.90 53.94 30.99
N GLU A 12 -13.75 53.94 32.30
CA GLU A 12 -12.81 54.85 33.02
C GLU A 12 -11.35 54.43 32.91
N ILE A 13 -11.06 53.13 32.75
CA ILE A 13 -9.69 52.61 32.58
C ILE A 13 -9.13 52.87 31.17
N GLY A 14 -9.98 53.17 30.18
CA GLY A 14 -9.59 53.44 28.79
C GLY A 14 -9.06 54.84 28.47
N LYS A 15 -8.96 55.74 29.46
CA LYS A 15 -8.63 57.16 29.19
C LYS A 15 -7.20 57.62 29.51
N VAL A 16 -6.32 56.72 29.94
CA VAL A 16 -4.90 57.10 30.16
C VAL A 16 -3.97 55.98 29.69
N ILE A 17 -3.71 55.91 28.40
CA ILE A 17 -2.52 55.27 27.89
C ILE A 17 -1.84 56.25 26.92
N PRO A 18 -0.60 56.70 27.23
CA PRO A 18 0.20 57.45 26.28
C PRO A 18 0.57 56.57 25.09
N SER A 19 0.68 57.22 23.94
CA SER A 19 1.13 56.61 22.67
C SER A 19 2.36 55.74 22.90
N VAL A 20 2.20 54.41 22.73
CA VAL A 20 3.33 53.49 22.69
C VAL A 20 3.94 53.63 21.30
N GLU A 21 5.13 54.24 21.25
CA GLU A 21 6.02 54.20 20.10
C GLU A 21 6.24 52.76 19.65
N CYS A 22 6.26 52.58 18.33
CA CYS A 22 6.51 51.31 17.63
C CYS A 22 7.71 50.57 18.22
N LEU A 23 7.45 49.53 18.99
CA LEU A 23 8.45 48.48 19.20
C LEU A 23 8.62 47.76 17.85
N PRO A 24 9.86 47.45 17.40
CA PRO A 24 10.06 46.71 16.19
C PRO A 24 9.36 45.35 16.32
N LYS A 25 8.53 45.01 15.36
CA LYS A 25 7.93 43.66 15.25
C LYS A 25 9.07 42.65 15.37
N ALA A 26 9.05 41.87 16.43
CA ALA A 26 9.89 40.70 16.52
C ALA A 26 9.66 39.90 15.19
N ILE A 27 10.71 39.74 14.42
CA ILE A 27 10.73 38.85 13.28
C ILE A 27 10.66 37.47 13.90
N THR A 28 9.43 36.95 14.08
CA THR A 28 9.24 35.53 14.26
C THR A 28 9.71 34.91 12.94
N ASN A 29 10.91 34.37 12.93
CA ASN A 29 11.32 33.41 11.94
C ASN A 29 10.40 32.18 12.15
N GLU A 30 9.19 32.22 11.60
CA GLU A 30 8.43 31.03 11.33
C GLU A 30 9.32 30.20 10.41
N LYS A 31 9.94 29.16 10.95
CA LYS A 31 10.59 28.14 10.14
C LYS A 31 9.49 27.62 9.24
N LYS A 32 9.54 28.00 7.97
CA LYS A 32 8.69 27.42 6.93
C LYS A 32 8.80 25.91 7.07
N GLU A 33 7.69 25.23 7.34
CA GLU A 33 7.69 23.77 7.40
C GLU A 33 8.22 23.23 6.05
N GLU A 34 9.24 22.38 6.12
CA GLU A 34 9.87 21.77 4.99
C GLU A 34 8.87 20.89 4.25
N THR A 35 8.69 21.13 2.98
CA THR A 35 7.76 20.36 2.14
C THR A 35 8.43 19.13 1.53
N ASN A 36 7.64 18.16 1.06
CA ASN A 36 8.19 17.04 0.32
C ASN A 36 8.85 17.45 -1.00
N MET A 37 8.48 18.60 -1.58
CA MET A 37 9.18 19.16 -2.74
C MET A 37 10.59 19.64 -2.36
N ASP A 38 10.74 20.31 -1.23
CA ASP A 38 12.05 20.73 -0.74
C ASP A 38 12.96 19.50 -0.53
N LEU A 39 12.43 18.41 0.06
CA LEU A 39 13.15 17.14 0.23
C LEU A 39 13.52 16.49 -1.12
N LEU A 40 12.59 16.50 -2.09
CA LEU A 40 12.87 15.97 -3.43
C LEU A 40 13.98 16.76 -4.13
N GLU A 41 13.94 18.10 -4.05
CA GLU A 41 14.94 18.96 -4.63
C GLU A 41 16.32 18.72 -4.00
N GLU A 42 16.38 18.50 -2.68
CA GLU A 42 17.63 18.14 -2.03
C GLU A 42 18.15 16.77 -2.45
N CYS A 43 17.28 15.78 -2.57
CA CYS A 43 17.66 14.47 -3.10
C CYS A 43 18.24 14.59 -4.53
N LEU A 44 17.66 15.46 -5.37
CA LEU A 44 18.13 15.69 -6.75
C LEU A 44 19.44 16.49 -6.84
N LYS A 45 19.88 17.15 -5.77
CA LYS A 45 21.22 17.73 -5.69
C LYS A 45 22.31 16.67 -5.47
N VAL A 46 21.95 15.54 -4.85
CA VAL A 46 22.86 14.44 -4.48
C VAL A 46 22.82 13.31 -5.49
N TYR A 47 21.63 12.98 -6.02
CA TYR A 47 21.39 11.83 -6.89
C TYR A 47 20.82 12.27 -8.23
N SER A 48 21.20 11.59 -9.29
CA SER A 48 20.52 11.73 -10.59
C SER A 48 19.06 11.25 -10.48
N ILE A 49 18.21 11.73 -11.38
CA ILE A 49 16.80 11.31 -11.42
C ILE A 49 16.64 9.79 -11.63
N GLN A 50 17.59 9.15 -12.33
CA GLN A 50 17.63 7.71 -12.54
C GLN A 50 17.95 6.96 -11.23
N GLU A 51 18.98 7.38 -10.52
CA GLU A 51 19.35 6.80 -9.22
C GLU A 51 18.23 6.98 -8.21
N LEU A 52 17.64 8.17 -8.15
CA LEU A 52 16.51 8.46 -7.26
C LEU A 52 15.29 7.60 -7.60
N SER A 53 15.01 7.36 -8.89
CA SER A 53 13.91 6.49 -9.32
C SER A 53 14.10 5.04 -8.84
N VAL A 54 15.34 4.55 -8.84
CA VAL A 54 15.67 3.22 -8.30
C VAL A 54 15.51 3.19 -6.78
N LYS A 55 16.05 4.20 -6.07
CA LYS A 55 15.94 4.29 -4.61
C LYS A 55 14.50 4.37 -4.12
N LEU A 56 13.65 5.13 -4.82
CA LEU A 56 12.21 5.27 -4.52
C LEU A 56 11.35 4.15 -5.11
N ASN A 57 11.95 3.22 -5.88
CA ASN A 57 11.23 2.14 -6.58
C ASN A 57 10.06 2.65 -7.45
N ILE A 58 10.27 3.75 -8.17
CA ILE A 58 9.30 4.37 -9.08
C ILE A 58 9.91 4.63 -10.45
N CYS A 59 9.11 4.91 -11.46
CA CYS A 59 9.65 5.28 -12.76
C CYS A 59 10.08 6.76 -12.80
N VAL A 60 11.08 7.08 -13.61
CA VAL A 60 11.58 8.46 -13.84
C VAL A 60 10.44 9.43 -14.21
N GLY A 61 9.48 8.96 -15.01
CA GLY A 61 8.30 9.76 -15.38
C GLY A 61 7.43 10.18 -14.19
N THR A 62 7.44 9.41 -13.08
CA THR A 62 6.74 9.79 -11.86
C THR A 62 7.42 10.98 -11.19
N ILE A 63 8.75 10.97 -11.07
CA ILE A 63 9.51 12.09 -10.48
C ILE A 63 9.33 13.35 -11.31
N ARG A 64 9.44 13.25 -12.65
CA ARG A 64 9.20 14.40 -13.55
C ARG A 64 7.81 14.99 -13.37
N ARG A 65 6.80 14.14 -13.24
CA ARG A 65 5.42 14.59 -12.98
C ARG A 65 5.30 15.31 -11.64
N TRP A 66 5.98 14.87 -10.59
CA TRP A 66 5.99 15.57 -9.32
C TRP A 66 6.60 16.96 -9.44
N GLN A 67 7.71 17.09 -10.18
CA GLN A 67 8.31 18.38 -10.49
C GLN A 67 7.37 19.29 -11.29
N GLU A 68 6.71 18.75 -12.34
CA GLU A 68 5.73 19.49 -13.15
C GLU A 68 4.50 19.98 -12.33
N LEU A 69 4.03 19.16 -11.40
CA LEU A 69 2.87 19.48 -10.56
C LEU A 69 3.26 20.25 -9.29
N ASN A 70 4.54 20.39 -8.99
CA ASN A 70 5.08 20.91 -7.74
C ASN A 70 4.44 20.22 -6.51
N ASP A 71 4.24 18.90 -6.61
CA ASP A 71 3.56 18.10 -5.59
C ASP A 71 4.15 16.70 -5.49
N VAL A 72 4.70 16.37 -4.33
CA VAL A 72 5.19 15.03 -3.97
C VAL A 72 4.26 14.44 -2.92
N PRO A 73 3.68 13.26 -3.19
CA PRO A 73 2.75 12.63 -2.25
C PRO A 73 3.38 12.42 -0.86
N VAL A 74 2.61 12.73 0.19
CA VAL A 74 3.03 12.65 1.60
C VAL A 74 3.58 11.27 2.00
N GLN A 75 3.15 10.23 1.33
CA GLN A 75 3.60 8.84 1.56
C GLN A 75 5.09 8.63 1.26
N TYR A 76 5.75 9.53 0.55
CA TYR A 76 7.19 9.48 0.27
C TYR A 76 8.06 10.27 1.26
N THR A 77 7.46 10.95 2.24
CA THR A 77 8.18 11.77 3.24
C THR A 77 9.31 10.97 3.90
N PHE A 78 8.99 9.77 4.40
CA PHE A 78 9.98 8.94 5.10
C PHE A 78 11.08 8.41 4.17
N ASP A 79 10.72 8.04 2.94
CA ASP A 79 11.69 7.56 1.95
C ASP A 79 12.68 8.67 1.57
N LEU A 80 12.19 9.90 1.37
CA LEU A 80 13.04 11.05 1.06
C LEU A 80 13.98 11.39 2.23
N HIS A 81 13.49 11.42 3.46
CA HIS A 81 14.34 11.60 4.64
C HIS A 81 15.43 10.52 4.75
N LYS A 82 15.06 9.25 4.56
CA LYS A 82 16.01 8.12 4.58
C LYS A 82 17.08 8.25 3.49
N ILE A 83 16.70 8.63 2.27
CA ILE A 83 17.63 8.85 1.16
C ILE A 83 18.64 9.95 1.47
N LEU A 84 18.21 10.99 2.20
CA LEU A 84 19.06 12.07 2.70
C LEU A 84 19.83 11.70 3.98
N SER A 85 19.71 10.47 4.48
CA SER A 85 20.29 10.01 5.75
C SER A 85 19.90 10.89 6.94
N ARG A 86 18.69 11.43 6.93
CA ARG A 86 18.15 12.26 8.02
C ARG A 86 17.46 11.39 9.05
N GLU A 87 17.64 11.72 10.31
CA GLU A 87 16.89 11.13 11.42
C GLU A 87 15.42 11.58 11.35
N ILE A 88 14.50 10.62 11.54
CA ILE A 88 13.07 10.87 11.47
C ILE A 88 12.49 10.80 12.89
N ASP A 89 11.89 11.90 13.33
CA ASP A 89 11.08 11.91 14.54
C ASP A 89 9.65 11.46 14.20
N TYR A 90 9.42 10.16 14.29
CA TYR A 90 8.13 9.54 13.97
C TYR A 90 6.98 10.02 14.86
N SER A 91 7.28 10.59 16.05
CA SER A 91 6.24 11.09 16.97
C SER A 91 5.43 12.26 16.40
N LYS A 92 6.00 12.97 15.42
CA LYS A 92 5.36 14.11 14.74
C LYS A 92 4.35 13.74 13.67
N TYR A 93 4.27 12.45 13.32
CA TYR A 93 3.43 11.97 12.21
C TYR A 93 2.24 11.18 12.75
N SER A 94 1.10 11.30 12.06
CA SER A 94 -0.10 10.54 12.39
C SER A 94 0.10 9.04 12.15
N SER A 95 -0.68 8.21 12.83
CA SER A 95 -0.69 6.75 12.65
C SER A 95 -0.98 6.35 11.20
N SER A 96 -1.90 7.07 10.55
CA SER A 96 -2.24 6.83 9.14
C SER A 96 -1.10 7.17 8.18
N SER A 97 -0.32 8.22 8.48
CA SER A 97 0.87 8.57 7.68
C SER A 97 2.00 7.54 7.81
N LYS A 98 2.00 6.80 8.93
CA LYS A 98 2.97 5.74 9.24
C LYS A 98 2.51 4.35 8.84
N ASP A 99 1.30 4.20 8.27
CA ASP A 99 0.63 2.90 8.07
C ASP A 99 0.60 2.04 9.35
N GLN A 100 0.41 2.67 10.51
CA GLN A 100 0.50 2.02 11.81
C GLN A 100 -0.88 1.50 12.24
N PHE A 101 -1.10 0.20 12.07
CA PHE A 101 -2.33 -0.50 12.42
C PHE A 101 -2.00 -1.79 13.16
N PHE A 102 -2.61 -1.98 14.32
CA PHE A 102 -2.41 -3.16 15.16
C PHE A 102 -3.35 -4.28 14.75
N THR A 103 -2.81 -5.49 14.68
CA THR A 103 -3.54 -6.67 14.23
C THR A 103 -4.36 -7.25 15.38
N PRO A 104 -5.69 -7.44 15.24
CA PRO A 104 -6.49 -8.11 16.26
C PRO A 104 -6.00 -9.54 16.52
N SER A 105 -6.08 -9.99 17.77
CA SER A 105 -5.62 -11.34 18.16
C SER A 105 -6.34 -12.47 17.39
N LEU A 106 -7.61 -12.27 17.00
CA LEU A 106 -8.33 -13.21 16.15
C LEU A 106 -7.64 -13.39 14.79
N ILE A 107 -7.15 -12.31 14.21
CA ILE A 107 -6.48 -12.32 12.90
C ILE A 107 -5.06 -12.89 13.02
N SER A 108 -4.30 -12.49 14.04
CA SER A 108 -2.96 -13.05 14.25
C SER A 108 -3.00 -14.57 14.49
N ASN A 109 -3.96 -15.06 15.29
CA ASN A 109 -4.18 -16.49 15.49
C ASN A 109 -4.59 -17.21 14.20
N ARG A 110 -5.46 -16.61 13.38
CA ARG A 110 -5.84 -17.17 12.07
C ARG A 110 -4.60 -17.32 11.18
N CYS A 111 -3.77 -16.29 11.07
CA CYS A 111 -2.53 -16.34 10.28
C CYS A 111 -1.59 -17.44 10.79
N TRP A 112 -1.46 -17.60 12.11
CA TRP A 112 -0.65 -18.63 12.72
C TRP A 112 -1.18 -20.05 12.42
N ASN A 113 -2.49 -20.26 12.51
CA ASN A 113 -3.11 -21.55 12.17
C ASN A 113 -2.91 -21.88 10.69
N THR A 114 -3.14 -20.91 9.78
CA THR A 114 -2.90 -21.07 8.35
C THR A 114 -1.43 -21.41 8.07
N PHE A 115 -0.48 -20.73 8.73
CA PHE A 115 0.93 -21.06 8.61
C PHE A 115 1.20 -22.53 8.97
N ASN A 116 0.74 -23.01 10.13
CA ASN A 116 0.93 -24.38 10.58
C ASN A 116 0.24 -25.42 9.66
N GLU A 117 -0.84 -25.03 8.97
CA GLU A 117 -1.50 -25.89 7.99
C GLU A 117 -0.71 -26.00 6.66
N ILE A 118 -0.07 -24.94 6.24
CA ILE A 118 0.60 -24.86 4.93
C ILE A 118 2.07 -25.22 5.01
N VAL A 119 2.79 -24.71 6.01
CA VAL A 119 4.23 -24.92 6.17
C VAL A 119 4.50 -26.12 7.07
N LYS A 120 5.00 -27.21 6.49
CA LYS A 120 5.24 -28.48 7.18
C LYS A 120 6.74 -28.64 7.50
N VAL A 121 7.23 -27.76 8.36
CA VAL A 121 8.61 -27.81 8.88
C VAL A 121 8.60 -28.00 10.39
N ASP A 122 9.70 -28.49 10.96
CA ASP A 122 9.87 -28.45 12.40
C ASP A 122 10.17 -27.01 12.82
N ILE A 123 9.20 -26.36 13.44
CA ILE A 123 9.30 -24.96 13.85
C ILE A 123 10.36 -24.74 14.93
N SER A 124 10.78 -25.78 15.64
CA SER A 124 11.85 -25.69 16.65
C SER A 124 13.23 -25.40 16.03
N ASP A 125 13.40 -25.68 14.73
CA ASP A 125 14.61 -25.35 13.98
C ASP A 125 14.69 -23.86 13.60
N TYR A 126 13.61 -23.11 13.79
CA TYR A 126 13.46 -21.75 13.28
C TYR A 126 13.36 -20.70 14.40
N THR A 127 14.01 -19.57 14.17
CA THR A 127 13.77 -18.34 14.93
C THR A 127 12.82 -17.44 14.12
N PHE A 128 11.70 -17.05 14.74
CA PHE A 128 10.75 -16.14 14.10
C PHE A 128 11.17 -14.68 14.29
N ILE A 129 10.90 -13.87 13.28
CA ILE A 129 11.15 -12.42 13.29
C ILE A 129 9.83 -11.72 12.97
N GLU A 130 9.34 -10.92 13.89
CA GLU A 130 8.26 -9.96 13.66
C GLU A 130 8.88 -8.60 13.31
N PRO A 131 8.88 -8.19 12.03
CA PRO A 131 9.66 -7.03 11.57
C PRO A 131 9.01 -5.66 11.86
N SER A 132 7.77 -5.64 12.35
CA SER A 132 6.98 -4.45 12.67
C SER A 132 6.01 -4.76 13.80
N ALA A 133 6.59 -5.13 14.96
CA ALA A 133 5.88 -5.80 16.03
C ALA A 133 4.84 -4.93 16.76
N GLY A 134 4.90 -3.60 16.64
CA GLY A 134 3.91 -2.65 17.14
C GLY A 134 3.57 -2.87 18.63
N ASP A 135 2.34 -3.33 18.89
CA ASP A 135 1.82 -3.66 20.23
C ASP A 135 2.13 -5.11 20.66
N GLY A 136 2.85 -5.88 19.84
CA GLY A 136 3.22 -7.28 20.10
C GLY A 136 2.11 -8.29 19.82
N SER A 137 1.11 -7.96 18.99
CA SER A 137 -0.01 -8.87 18.68
C SER A 137 0.45 -10.22 18.13
N PHE A 138 1.44 -10.25 17.24
CA PHE A 138 2.04 -11.51 16.77
C PHE A 138 3.04 -12.08 17.76
N MET A 139 3.82 -11.25 18.46
CA MET A 139 4.78 -11.73 19.46
C MET A 139 4.15 -12.60 20.54
N LYS A 140 2.85 -12.37 20.86
CA LYS A 140 2.09 -13.14 21.86
C LYS A 140 1.78 -14.58 21.42
N ILE A 141 1.85 -14.87 20.12
CA ILE A 141 1.50 -16.19 19.56
C ILE A 141 2.69 -16.91 18.93
N LEU A 142 3.77 -16.20 18.63
CA LEU A 142 4.99 -16.78 18.08
C LEU A 142 5.75 -17.57 19.15
N PRO A 143 6.57 -18.57 18.77
CA PRO A 143 7.38 -19.35 19.70
C PRO A 143 8.28 -18.49 20.58
N SER A 144 8.57 -18.99 21.78
CA SER A 144 9.55 -18.34 22.67
C SER A 144 10.91 -18.20 21.98
N GLY A 145 11.57 -17.06 22.18
CA GLY A 145 12.83 -16.74 21.52
C GLY A 145 12.66 -16.04 20.15
N SER A 146 11.43 -15.74 19.75
CA SER A 146 11.16 -14.88 18.59
C SER A 146 11.69 -13.46 18.80
N ILE A 147 12.07 -12.80 17.72
CA ILE A 147 12.66 -11.45 17.72
C ILE A 147 11.59 -10.47 17.19
N GLY A 148 11.16 -9.54 18.04
CA GLY A 148 10.27 -8.43 17.63
C GLY A 148 11.09 -7.18 17.38
N LEU A 149 10.88 -6.55 16.22
CA LEU A 149 11.50 -5.28 15.82
C LEU A 149 10.41 -4.25 15.53
N ASP A 150 10.63 -3.01 15.89
CA ASP A 150 9.77 -1.90 15.48
C ASP A 150 10.54 -0.58 15.56
N ILE A 151 10.19 0.39 14.71
CA ILE A 151 10.73 1.75 14.78
C ILE A 151 10.14 2.54 15.95
N GLU A 152 8.91 2.22 16.37
CA GLU A 152 8.17 2.78 17.52
C GLU A 152 7.53 1.65 18.35
N PRO A 153 8.33 0.86 19.11
CA PRO A 153 7.80 -0.25 19.87
C PRO A 153 6.80 0.20 20.94
N ARG A 154 5.66 -0.50 21.02
CA ARG A 154 4.59 -0.26 22.01
C ARG A 154 4.29 -1.49 22.86
N GLY A 155 4.78 -2.64 22.47
CA GLY A 155 4.73 -3.89 23.24
C GLY A 155 6.01 -4.14 24.03
N GLU A 156 5.93 -5.12 24.94
CA GLU A 156 7.07 -5.57 25.73
C GLU A 156 8.05 -6.40 24.90
N ASN A 157 9.34 -6.34 25.24
CA ASN A 157 10.40 -7.13 24.62
C ASN A 157 10.54 -6.93 23.09
N ILE A 158 10.16 -5.78 22.57
CA ILE A 158 10.34 -5.38 21.18
C ILE A 158 11.55 -4.46 21.08
N ILE A 159 12.45 -4.77 20.16
CA ILE A 159 13.69 -4.00 19.94
C ILE A 159 13.36 -2.79 19.07
N LYS A 160 13.74 -1.59 19.51
CA LYS A 160 13.60 -0.38 18.69
C LYS A 160 14.65 -0.39 17.58
N GLN A 161 14.25 -0.77 16.37
CA GLN A 161 15.13 -0.91 15.22
C GLN A 161 14.36 -0.81 13.91
N ASP A 162 14.95 -0.19 12.88
CA ASP A 162 14.45 -0.25 11.51
C ASP A 162 14.82 -1.60 10.90
N TYR A 163 13.80 -2.41 10.59
CA TYR A 163 13.98 -3.73 10.00
C TYR A 163 14.76 -3.72 8.68
N LEU A 164 14.56 -2.69 7.85
CA LEU A 164 15.22 -2.60 6.54
C LEU A 164 16.74 -2.35 6.63
N THR A 165 17.23 -2.00 7.82
CA THR A 165 18.68 -1.85 8.11
C THR A 165 19.22 -2.94 9.03
N TRP A 166 18.35 -3.82 9.53
CA TRP A 166 18.71 -4.87 10.45
C TRP A 166 18.92 -6.21 9.75
N THR A 167 19.85 -6.98 10.27
CA THR A 167 20.04 -8.38 9.88
C THR A 167 20.39 -9.20 11.13
N PRO A 168 20.01 -10.48 11.18
CA PRO A 168 20.36 -11.31 12.33
C PRO A 168 21.87 -11.48 12.45
N SER A 169 22.38 -11.42 13.69
CA SER A 169 23.80 -11.60 14.00
C SER A 169 24.27 -13.04 13.77
N ASP A 170 23.41 -14.02 14.04
CA ASP A 170 23.70 -15.43 13.84
C ASP A 170 23.15 -15.89 12.48
N ARG A 171 24.03 -16.01 11.50
CA ARG A 171 23.71 -16.45 10.14
C ARG A 171 23.63 -17.97 9.99
N THR A 172 23.89 -18.72 11.05
CA THR A 172 23.79 -20.20 11.02
C THR A 172 22.39 -20.71 11.34
N LYS A 173 21.57 -19.89 11.97
CA LYS A 173 20.17 -20.19 12.26
C LYS A 173 19.27 -20.03 11.04
N LYS A 174 18.16 -20.75 11.06
CA LYS A 174 17.07 -20.60 10.09
C LYS A 174 16.06 -19.58 10.62
N TYR A 175 15.53 -18.76 9.74
CA TYR A 175 14.60 -17.69 10.11
C TYR A 175 13.31 -17.75 9.31
N ILE A 176 12.23 -17.33 9.95
CA ILE A 176 10.92 -17.08 9.35
C ILE A 176 10.50 -15.65 9.70
N ALA A 177 10.26 -14.79 8.71
CA ALA A 177 9.67 -13.49 8.93
C ALA A 177 8.14 -13.62 8.96
N PHE A 178 7.52 -13.12 10.04
CA PHE A 178 6.08 -13.31 10.29
C PHE A 178 5.47 -12.05 10.87
N GLY A 179 4.40 -11.49 10.27
CA GLY A 179 3.76 -10.31 10.81
C GLY A 179 2.92 -9.49 9.84
N ASN A 180 2.72 -8.24 10.20
CA ASN A 180 1.95 -7.26 9.43
C ASN A 180 2.82 -6.01 9.15
N PRO A 181 3.68 -6.03 8.12
CA PRO A 181 4.54 -4.90 7.80
C PRO A 181 3.72 -3.70 7.32
N PRO A 182 4.25 -2.47 7.46
CA PRO A 182 3.62 -1.29 6.88
C PRO A 182 3.50 -1.43 5.37
N PHE A 183 2.34 -1.04 4.81
CA PHE A 183 2.04 -1.32 3.40
C PHE A 183 2.80 -0.38 2.45
N GLY A 184 2.85 0.91 2.79
CA GLY A 184 3.33 1.95 1.89
C GLY A 184 2.45 2.15 0.66
N LEU A 185 2.73 3.20 -0.10
CA LEU A 185 1.96 3.50 -1.30
C LEU A 185 2.06 2.35 -2.31
N ARG A 186 0.91 1.79 -2.71
CA ARG A 186 0.82 0.65 -3.64
C ARG A 186 1.59 -0.59 -3.18
N GLY A 187 1.77 -0.77 -1.87
CA GLY A 187 2.44 -1.93 -1.29
C GLY A 187 3.96 -1.94 -1.46
N HIS A 188 4.57 -0.79 -1.77
CA HIS A 188 6.00 -0.76 -2.04
C HIS A 188 6.83 -1.02 -0.78
N LEU A 189 6.39 -0.52 0.38
CA LEU A 189 7.11 -0.73 1.64
C LEU A 189 7.02 -2.20 2.07
N ALA A 190 5.83 -2.80 2.01
CA ALA A 190 5.66 -4.24 2.26
C ALA A 190 6.52 -5.10 1.32
N LEU A 191 6.66 -4.70 0.04
CA LEU A 191 7.56 -5.37 -0.91
C LEU A 191 9.02 -5.28 -0.49
N ASN A 192 9.45 -4.13 0.02
CA ASN A 192 10.82 -3.95 0.53
C ASN A 192 11.07 -4.87 1.74
N PHE A 193 10.09 -5.02 2.64
CA PHE A 193 10.17 -5.95 3.77
C PHE A 193 10.33 -7.40 3.30
N ILE A 194 9.55 -7.84 2.30
CA ILE A 194 9.69 -9.20 1.74
C ILE A 194 11.07 -9.39 1.12
N ASN A 195 11.52 -8.46 0.28
CA ASN A 195 12.78 -8.59 -0.45
C ASN A 195 13.99 -8.50 0.50
N HIS A 196 13.92 -7.69 1.56
CA HIS A 196 14.95 -7.66 2.60
C HIS A 196 15.03 -8.98 3.37
N SER A 197 13.88 -9.57 3.70
CA SER A 197 13.83 -10.89 4.36
C SER A 197 14.58 -11.98 3.58
N TYR A 198 14.70 -11.85 2.25
CA TYR A 198 15.37 -12.84 1.42
C TYR A 198 16.85 -13.06 1.80
N GLU A 199 17.49 -12.08 2.40
CA GLU A 199 18.88 -12.19 2.83
C GLU A 199 19.10 -13.27 3.90
N PHE A 200 18.08 -13.60 4.70
CA PHE A 200 18.23 -14.48 5.86
C PHE A 200 17.03 -15.40 6.15
N ALA A 201 15.81 -15.05 5.79
CA ALA A 201 14.63 -15.86 6.11
C ALA A 201 14.31 -16.85 4.99
N ASP A 202 13.91 -18.07 5.37
CA ASP A 202 13.49 -19.15 4.47
C ASP A 202 12.04 -19.00 4.03
N TYR A 203 11.22 -18.43 4.92
CA TYR A 203 9.80 -18.15 4.69
C TYR A 203 9.47 -16.73 5.10
N VAL A 204 8.51 -16.14 4.38
CA VAL A 204 7.87 -14.87 4.71
C VAL A 204 6.37 -15.08 4.79
N CYS A 205 5.77 -14.72 5.91
CA CYS A 205 4.37 -14.93 6.23
C CYS A 205 3.76 -13.59 6.66
N PHE A 206 3.27 -12.81 5.70
CA PHE A 206 2.86 -11.43 5.95
C PHE A 206 1.39 -11.15 5.60
N ILE A 207 0.76 -10.27 6.37
CA ILE A 207 -0.43 -9.56 5.94
C ILE A 207 0.02 -8.45 4.99
N LEU A 208 -0.55 -8.44 3.79
CA LEU A 208 -0.15 -7.56 2.68
C LEU A 208 -1.37 -6.86 2.09
N PRO A 209 -1.20 -5.72 1.40
CA PRO A 209 -2.31 -5.13 0.65
C PRO A 209 -2.83 -6.08 -0.43
N GLN A 210 -4.14 -6.06 -0.70
CA GLN A 210 -4.75 -6.92 -1.74
C GLN A 210 -4.12 -6.78 -3.13
N LEU A 211 -3.36 -5.70 -3.36
CA LEU A 211 -2.61 -5.54 -4.61
C LEU A 211 -1.60 -6.68 -4.86
N PHE A 212 -1.18 -7.40 -3.83
CA PHE A 212 -0.33 -8.59 -3.96
C PHE A 212 -1.06 -9.81 -4.56
N GLU A 213 -2.39 -9.81 -4.60
CA GLU A 213 -3.15 -10.78 -5.40
C GLU A 213 -3.07 -10.52 -6.91
N SER A 214 -2.78 -9.28 -7.30
CA SER A 214 -2.74 -8.90 -8.70
C SER A 214 -1.52 -9.49 -9.42
N ASP A 215 -1.75 -10.03 -10.60
CA ASP A 215 -0.73 -10.46 -11.55
C ASP A 215 -0.49 -9.42 -12.66
N GLY A 216 -1.10 -8.24 -12.57
CA GLY A 216 -0.97 -7.15 -13.55
C GLY A 216 0.45 -6.60 -13.66
N LYS A 217 0.74 -5.90 -14.76
CA LYS A 217 2.01 -5.20 -14.96
C LYS A 217 2.22 -4.18 -13.83
N GLY A 218 3.35 -4.26 -13.12
CA GLY A 218 3.67 -3.38 -11.99
C GLY A 218 3.07 -3.83 -10.65
N SER A 219 2.43 -5.01 -10.58
CA SER A 219 2.05 -5.61 -9.31
C SER A 219 3.28 -5.85 -8.42
N PRO A 220 3.19 -5.57 -7.09
CA PRO A 220 4.28 -5.90 -6.18
C PRO A 220 4.60 -7.38 -6.17
N ARG A 221 3.62 -8.27 -6.33
CA ARG A 221 3.81 -9.72 -6.44
C ARG A 221 4.87 -10.12 -7.48
N LYS A 222 4.90 -9.47 -8.65
CA LYS A 222 5.88 -9.73 -9.72
C LYS A 222 7.29 -9.23 -9.42
N ARG A 223 7.45 -8.48 -8.34
CA ARG A 223 8.71 -7.86 -7.92
C ARG A 223 9.27 -8.47 -6.64
N VAL A 224 8.63 -9.53 -6.14
CA VAL A 224 9.18 -10.35 -5.06
C VAL A 224 10.34 -11.15 -5.61
N ASN A 225 11.50 -11.03 -4.98
CA ASN A 225 12.74 -11.65 -5.42
C ASN A 225 13.01 -12.95 -4.65
N GLY A 226 13.33 -14.04 -5.36
CA GLY A 226 13.85 -15.28 -4.81
C GLY A 226 12.85 -16.14 -4.03
N TYR A 227 11.63 -15.67 -3.80
CA TYR A 227 10.57 -16.43 -3.16
C TYR A 227 9.50 -16.89 -4.13
N ASN A 228 8.90 -18.04 -3.83
CA ASN A 228 7.70 -18.55 -4.50
C ASN A 228 6.49 -18.35 -3.59
N LEU A 229 5.38 -17.86 -4.14
CA LEU A 229 4.12 -17.77 -3.40
C LEU A 229 3.53 -19.16 -3.25
N ILE A 230 3.35 -19.63 -2.03
CA ILE A 230 2.81 -20.97 -1.75
C ILE A 230 1.41 -20.94 -1.15
N HIS A 231 0.99 -19.82 -0.59
CA HIS A 231 -0.38 -19.61 -0.08
C HIS A 231 -0.78 -18.14 -0.16
N SER A 232 -2.07 -17.91 -0.45
CA SER A 232 -2.69 -16.59 -0.40
C SER A 232 -4.16 -16.71 -0.01
N GLU A 233 -4.58 -15.98 1.02
CA GLU A 233 -5.96 -15.88 1.45
C GLU A 233 -6.37 -14.44 1.69
N VAL A 234 -7.60 -14.10 1.30
CA VAL A 234 -8.15 -12.75 1.51
C VAL A 234 -8.50 -12.55 2.97
N LEU A 235 -8.05 -11.43 3.52
CA LEU A 235 -8.39 -10.93 4.84
C LEU A 235 -9.17 -9.61 4.73
N SER A 236 -10.33 -9.55 5.39
CA SER A 236 -11.06 -8.29 5.57
C SER A 236 -11.48 -8.23 7.04
N ALA A 237 -10.86 -7.33 7.78
CA ALA A 237 -11.07 -7.24 9.22
C ALA A 237 -10.95 -5.79 9.72
N MET A 238 -11.45 -5.56 10.94
CA MET A 238 -11.18 -4.32 11.67
C MET A 238 -9.83 -4.46 12.38
N PHE A 239 -8.97 -3.50 12.15
CA PHE A 239 -7.67 -3.32 12.81
C PHE A 239 -7.78 -2.12 13.73
N TYR A 240 -6.78 -1.90 14.58
CA TYR A 240 -6.78 -0.80 15.54
C TYR A 240 -5.60 0.14 15.28
N SER A 241 -5.89 1.43 15.26
CA SER A 241 -4.83 2.44 15.31
C SER A 241 -4.28 2.58 16.74
N PRO A 242 -3.13 3.24 16.96
CA PRO A 242 -2.56 3.45 18.29
C PRO A 242 -3.47 4.20 19.28
N ASP A 243 -4.44 4.94 18.79
CA ASP A 243 -5.48 5.63 19.56
C ASP A 243 -6.78 4.80 19.70
N ASN A 244 -6.69 3.48 19.46
CA ASN A 244 -7.77 2.49 19.56
C ASN A 244 -8.97 2.75 18.63
N GLN A 245 -8.79 3.49 17.54
CA GLN A 245 -9.83 3.62 16.54
C GLN A 245 -9.85 2.40 15.62
N GLU A 246 -11.04 1.91 15.32
CA GLU A 246 -11.24 0.80 14.40
C GLU A 246 -11.06 1.27 12.95
N VAL A 247 -10.20 0.57 12.21
CA VAL A 247 -9.96 0.82 10.79
C VAL A 247 -10.16 -0.46 10.01
N LYS A 248 -11.08 -0.43 9.05
CA LYS A 248 -11.27 -1.58 8.16
C LYS A 248 -10.09 -1.72 7.21
N VAL A 249 -9.38 -2.84 7.32
CA VAL A 249 -8.27 -3.19 6.43
C VAL A 249 -8.69 -4.35 5.52
N ASN A 250 -8.55 -4.14 4.22
CA ASN A 250 -8.68 -5.19 3.20
C ASN A 250 -7.28 -5.59 2.75
N GLY A 251 -6.89 -6.79 3.06
CA GLY A 251 -5.56 -7.32 2.77
C GLY A 251 -5.61 -8.77 2.34
N VAL A 252 -4.44 -9.35 2.24
CA VAL A 252 -4.23 -10.79 2.02
C VAL A 252 -3.18 -11.28 3.00
N PHE A 253 -3.36 -12.47 3.52
CA PHE A 253 -2.28 -13.19 4.19
C PHE A 253 -1.59 -14.07 3.17
N GLN A 254 -0.30 -13.84 2.97
CA GLN A 254 0.50 -14.60 2.01
C GLN A 254 1.68 -15.29 2.67
N ILE A 255 1.95 -16.51 2.22
CA ILE A 255 3.13 -17.29 2.62
C ILE A 255 4.01 -17.47 1.39
N TRP A 256 5.25 -17.04 1.53
CA TRP A 256 6.29 -17.10 0.52
C TRP A 256 7.42 -18.02 0.99
N SER A 257 7.96 -18.84 0.08
CA SER A 257 8.98 -19.85 0.38
C SER A 257 10.17 -19.76 -0.57
N LYS A 258 11.39 -19.96 -0.07
CA LYS A 258 12.59 -20.17 -0.90
C LYS A 258 12.61 -21.53 -1.58
N PHE A 259 11.97 -22.54 -0.99
CA PHE A 259 12.15 -23.94 -1.36
C PHE A 259 10.94 -24.54 -2.08
N THR A 260 9.76 -24.19 -1.64
CA THR A 260 8.50 -24.77 -2.11
C THR A 260 7.91 -23.90 -3.17
N ASN A 261 7.43 -24.51 -4.26
CA ASN A 261 6.63 -23.84 -5.29
C ASN A 261 5.19 -24.39 -5.27
N ASN A 262 4.22 -23.55 -5.59
CA ASN A 262 2.84 -23.95 -5.80
C ASN A 262 2.34 -23.37 -7.13
N SER A 263 2.24 -24.22 -8.15
CA SER A 263 1.87 -23.84 -9.52
C SER A 263 0.51 -23.13 -9.62
N LYS A 264 -0.38 -23.30 -8.62
CA LYS A 264 -1.65 -22.57 -8.54
C LYS A 264 -1.44 -21.04 -8.55
N TYR A 265 -0.30 -20.58 -8.06
CA TYR A 265 0.03 -19.16 -7.97
C TYR A 265 0.94 -18.67 -9.10
N ASP A 266 1.33 -19.55 -10.02
CA ASP A 266 2.14 -19.15 -11.16
C ASP A 266 1.38 -18.18 -12.06
N ILE A 267 2.09 -17.18 -12.58
CA ILE A 267 1.51 -16.21 -13.48
C ILE A 267 1.56 -16.80 -14.89
N VAL A 268 0.47 -17.46 -15.30
CA VAL A 268 0.34 -18.07 -16.62
C VAL A 268 0.01 -17.01 -17.65
N LYS A 269 0.74 -17.00 -18.77
CA LYS A 269 0.39 -16.18 -19.94
C LYS A 269 -0.85 -16.80 -20.60
N GLN A 270 -1.94 -16.04 -20.62
CA GLN A 270 -3.21 -16.51 -21.15
C GLN A 270 -3.19 -16.54 -22.68
N SER A 271 -3.79 -17.58 -23.26
CA SER A 271 -3.96 -17.69 -24.70
C SER A 271 -5.01 -16.69 -25.21
N GLU A 272 -4.69 -15.96 -26.28
CA GLU A 272 -5.61 -15.02 -26.93
C GLU A 272 -6.45 -15.67 -28.05
N GLU A 273 -6.56 -17.00 -28.08
CA GLU A 273 -7.25 -17.70 -29.19
C GLU A 273 -8.77 -17.49 -29.22
N LYS A 274 -9.40 -17.38 -28.06
CA LYS A 274 -10.86 -17.23 -27.96
C LYS A 274 -11.27 -15.75 -27.77
N MET A 275 -10.43 -14.97 -27.14
CA MET A 275 -10.74 -13.58 -26.79
C MET A 275 -9.49 -12.74 -26.62
N LYS A 276 -9.66 -11.42 -26.73
CA LYS A 276 -8.61 -10.45 -26.40
C LYS A 276 -9.14 -9.33 -25.55
N VAL A 277 -8.39 -8.99 -24.50
CA VAL A 277 -8.71 -7.90 -23.59
C VAL A 277 -7.79 -6.71 -23.87
N TYR A 278 -8.37 -5.60 -24.24
CA TYR A 278 -7.68 -4.34 -24.50
C TYR A 278 -7.82 -3.41 -23.30
N SER A 279 -6.70 -2.93 -22.76
CA SER A 279 -6.73 -1.83 -21.79
C SER A 279 -7.01 -0.52 -22.54
N LEU A 280 -8.14 0.09 -22.29
CA LEU A 280 -8.61 1.28 -22.96
C LEU A 280 -8.50 2.51 -22.05
N SER A 281 -8.09 3.63 -22.62
CA SER A 281 -8.09 4.92 -21.92
C SER A 281 -8.10 6.06 -22.95
N ASP A 282 -8.94 7.06 -22.73
CA ASP A 282 -8.92 8.34 -23.47
C ASP A 282 -8.73 9.50 -22.49
N GLY A 283 -7.50 9.72 -22.08
CA GLY A 283 -7.13 10.70 -21.07
C GLY A 283 -6.78 12.09 -21.62
N GLY A 284 -7.02 12.34 -22.91
CA GLY A 284 -6.76 13.63 -23.54
C GLY A 284 -5.30 13.95 -23.86
N SER A 285 -4.35 13.10 -23.46
CA SER A 285 -2.92 13.21 -23.81
C SER A 285 -2.37 11.88 -24.32
N VAL A 286 -1.23 11.92 -25.05
CA VAL A 286 -0.59 10.70 -25.59
C VAL A 286 -0.21 9.72 -24.46
N SER A 287 0.29 10.24 -23.34
CA SER A 287 0.71 9.42 -22.19
C SER A 287 -0.46 8.80 -21.41
N SER A 288 -1.66 9.41 -21.49
CA SER A 288 -2.87 8.94 -20.81
C SER A 288 -3.83 8.17 -21.74
N THR A 289 -3.53 8.08 -23.03
CA THR A 289 -4.34 7.39 -24.04
C THR A 289 -3.80 5.99 -24.30
N ARG A 290 -4.68 4.97 -24.32
CA ARG A 290 -4.33 3.58 -24.60
C ARG A 290 -5.34 2.94 -25.53
N ASN A 291 -4.85 2.28 -26.58
CA ASN A 291 -5.66 1.51 -27.54
C ASN A 291 -6.92 2.28 -28.02
N LYS A 292 -6.80 3.59 -28.25
CA LYS A 292 -7.93 4.44 -28.66
C LYS A 292 -8.60 3.95 -29.93
N ASN A 293 -7.84 3.31 -30.84
CA ASN A 293 -8.36 2.71 -32.08
C ASN A 293 -9.28 1.51 -31.86
N MET A 294 -9.34 0.96 -30.63
CA MET A 294 -10.22 -0.14 -30.25
C MET A 294 -11.50 0.34 -29.56
N ILE A 295 -11.60 1.63 -29.22
CA ILE A 295 -12.84 2.21 -28.68
C ILE A 295 -13.94 2.10 -29.76
N GLY A 296 -15.11 1.61 -29.35
CA GLY A 296 -16.23 1.33 -30.25
C GLY A 296 -16.12 0.04 -31.06
N LYS A 297 -15.03 -0.74 -30.91
CA LYS A 297 -14.82 -2.00 -31.63
C LYS A 297 -14.79 -3.24 -30.72
N CYS A 298 -15.07 -3.06 -29.44
CA CYS A 298 -15.12 -4.17 -28.48
C CYS A 298 -16.56 -4.61 -28.24
N ASP A 299 -16.73 -5.89 -27.89
CA ASP A 299 -18.04 -6.50 -27.68
C ASP A 299 -18.64 -6.16 -26.32
N ILE A 300 -17.78 -5.97 -25.32
CA ILE A 300 -18.16 -5.53 -23.95
C ILE A 300 -17.12 -4.59 -23.37
N TYR A 301 -17.56 -3.78 -22.40
CA TYR A 301 -16.71 -2.83 -21.69
C TYR A 301 -16.82 -3.01 -20.17
N LEU A 302 -15.69 -2.94 -19.48
CA LEU A 302 -15.57 -3.11 -18.05
C LEU A 302 -14.65 -2.03 -17.44
N PRO A 303 -14.95 -1.45 -16.27
CA PRO A 303 -14.04 -0.53 -15.62
C PRO A 303 -12.80 -1.23 -15.11
N SER A 304 -11.64 -0.60 -15.19
CA SER A 304 -10.42 -1.15 -14.59
C SER A 304 -10.33 -0.86 -13.09
N THR A 305 -10.89 0.28 -12.67
CA THR A 305 -10.95 0.73 -11.28
C THR A 305 -12.15 1.64 -11.10
N CYS A 306 -12.93 1.43 -10.06
CA CYS A 306 -14.05 2.31 -9.70
C CYS A 306 -14.30 2.26 -8.19
N PHE A 307 -15.01 3.27 -7.67
CA PHE A 307 -15.58 3.29 -6.33
C PHE A 307 -17.07 2.93 -6.41
N GLY A 308 -17.57 2.26 -5.36
CA GLY A 308 -18.93 1.76 -5.33
C GLY A 308 -19.12 0.43 -6.07
N LYS A 309 -19.79 -0.52 -5.39
CA LYS A 309 -20.05 -1.85 -5.91
C LYS A 309 -20.86 -1.80 -7.21
N GLU A 310 -21.81 -0.92 -7.28
CA GLU A 310 -22.74 -0.69 -8.40
C GLU A 310 -22.04 -0.24 -9.69
N ASN A 311 -20.84 0.37 -9.56
CA ASN A 311 -20.05 0.84 -10.68
C ASN A 311 -19.12 -0.25 -11.26
N MET A 312 -18.86 -1.34 -10.53
CA MET A 312 -18.10 -2.47 -11.03
C MET A 312 -19.02 -3.45 -11.77
N ARG A 313 -19.44 -3.06 -12.94
CA ARG A 313 -20.43 -3.78 -13.79
C ARG A 313 -20.06 -3.71 -15.26
N LEU A 314 -20.81 -4.44 -16.08
CA LEU A 314 -20.72 -4.37 -17.55
C LEU A 314 -21.33 -3.05 -18.05
N TYR A 315 -20.68 -2.45 -19.05
CA TYR A 315 -21.14 -1.24 -19.74
C TYR A 315 -21.35 -1.52 -21.23
N SER A 316 -22.27 -0.78 -21.84
CA SER A 316 -22.62 -0.94 -23.24
C SER A 316 -21.62 -0.23 -24.15
N SER A 317 -21.02 0.85 -23.68
CA SER A 317 -20.05 1.64 -24.44
C SER A 317 -18.88 2.09 -23.57
N PHE A 318 -17.78 2.49 -24.22
CA PHE A 318 -16.61 3.03 -23.55
C PHE A 318 -16.92 4.39 -22.88
N GLU A 319 -17.79 5.17 -23.47
CA GLU A 319 -18.17 6.52 -23.01
C GLU A 319 -18.83 6.50 -21.64
N GLU A 320 -19.52 5.41 -21.32
CA GLU A 320 -20.18 5.19 -20.03
C GLU A 320 -19.22 4.78 -18.91
N LEU A 321 -17.98 4.40 -19.26
CA LEU A 321 -17.00 3.92 -18.26
C LEU A 321 -16.60 5.03 -17.28
N PRO A 322 -16.54 4.72 -15.96
CA PRO A 322 -16.03 5.64 -14.96
C PRO A 322 -14.64 6.16 -15.32
N GLY A 323 -14.47 7.47 -15.38
CA GLY A 323 -13.20 8.12 -15.69
C GLY A 323 -12.63 7.82 -17.07
N LYS A 324 -13.43 7.34 -18.01
CA LYS A 324 -13.03 6.95 -19.38
C LYS A 324 -11.78 6.04 -19.40
N LYS A 325 -11.79 5.05 -18.52
CA LYS A 325 -10.72 4.06 -18.37
C LYS A 325 -11.31 2.69 -18.06
N GLY A 326 -10.80 1.66 -18.74
CA GLY A 326 -11.26 0.29 -18.49
C GLY A 326 -10.68 -0.71 -19.44
N TYR A 327 -11.43 -1.76 -19.63
CA TYR A 327 -11.14 -2.84 -20.55
C TYR A 327 -12.25 -2.95 -21.60
N GLY A 328 -11.84 -3.12 -22.86
CA GLY A 328 -12.68 -3.60 -23.92
C GLY A 328 -12.32 -5.01 -24.26
N VAL A 329 -13.30 -5.89 -24.40
CA VAL A 329 -13.10 -7.30 -24.72
C VAL A 329 -13.63 -7.57 -26.12
N VAL A 330 -12.85 -8.29 -26.93
CA VAL A 330 -13.24 -8.81 -28.23
C VAL A 330 -13.26 -10.32 -28.15
N PHE A 331 -14.39 -10.95 -28.48
CA PHE A 331 -14.54 -12.40 -28.55
C PHE A 331 -14.37 -12.86 -30.00
N PHE A 332 -13.49 -13.84 -30.22
CA PHE A 332 -13.21 -14.42 -31.55
C PHE A 332 -14.01 -15.70 -31.81
N LYS A 333 -14.44 -16.38 -30.73
CA LYS A 333 -15.22 -17.62 -30.78
C LYS A 333 -16.36 -17.52 -29.74
N GLU A 334 -17.47 -18.21 -30.00
CA GLU A 334 -18.59 -18.37 -29.06
C GLU A 334 -19.13 -17.02 -28.54
N LYS A 335 -19.14 -15.99 -29.39
CA LYS A 335 -19.37 -14.61 -29.01
C LYS A 335 -20.66 -14.37 -28.20
N ASP A 336 -21.79 -14.91 -28.65
CA ASP A 336 -23.09 -14.68 -28.00
C ASP A 336 -23.16 -15.36 -26.63
N GLU A 337 -22.55 -16.55 -26.51
CA GLU A 337 -22.45 -17.28 -25.25
C GLU A 337 -21.57 -16.51 -24.26
N MET A 338 -20.40 -16.02 -24.71
CA MET A 338 -19.48 -15.25 -23.90
C MET A 338 -20.10 -13.91 -23.42
N ILE A 339 -20.83 -13.22 -24.31
CA ILE A 339 -21.56 -12.00 -23.93
C ILE A 339 -22.66 -12.33 -22.89
N SER A 340 -23.39 -13.43 -23.08
CA SER A 340 -24.40 -13.88 -22.11
C SER A 340 -23.81 -14.19 -20.76
N LYS A 341 -22.65 -14.88 -20.73
CA LYS A 341 -21.87 -15.16 -19.52
C LYS A 341 -21.42 -13.88 -18.84
N ALA A 342 -20.88 -12.91 -19.60
CA ALA A 342 -20.45 -11.61 -19.09
C ALA A 342 -21.59 -10.85 -18.42
N LYS A 343 -22.82 -10.89 -18.99
CA LYS A 343 -24.01 -10.24 -18.44
C LYS A 343 -24.48 -10.86 -17.12
N LYS A 344 -24.25 -12.15 -16.90
CA LYS A 344 -24.63 -12.88 -15.68
C LYS A 344 -23.56 -12.79 -14.58
N THR A 345 -22.34 -12.37 -14.91
CA THR A 345 -21.23 -12.30 -13.97
C THR A 345 -21.40 -11.09 -13.02
N ASP A 346 -21.33 -11.33 -11.71
CA ASP A 346 -21.16 -10.25 -10.71
C ASP A 346 -19.69 -9.77 -10.74
N TRP A 347 -19.42 -8.76 -11.53
CA TRP A 347 -18.06 -8.21 -11.71
C TRP A 347 -17.49 -7.60 -10.42
N SER A 348 -18.34 -7.21 -9.47
CA SER A 348 -17.89 -6.71 -8.18
C SER A 348 -17.28 -7.81 -7.31
N SER A 349 -17.74 -9.05 -7.46
CA SER A 349 -17.16 -10.21 -6.77
C SER A 349 -15.88 -10.73 -7.45
N VAL A 350 -15.72 -10.46 -8.75
CA VAL A 350 -14.51 -10.80 -9.53
C VAL A 350 -13.37 -9.81 -9.26
N ALA A 351 -13.70 -8.52 -9.11
CA ALA A 351 -12.72 -7.49 -8.82
C ALA A 351 -12.19 -7.62 -7.39
N PHE A 352 -10.92 -7.31 -7.16
CA PHE A 352 -10.42 -7.19 -5.80
C PHE A 352 -10.62 -5.78 -5.25
N LEU A 353 -10.79 -5.70 -3.94
CA LEU A 353 -10.98 -4.45 -3.22
C LEU A 353 -9.63 -3.96 -2.69
N SER A 354 -9.20 -2.76 -3.09
CA SER A 354 -7.98 -2.16 -2.54
C SER A 354 -8.18 -1.59 -1.14
N THR A 355 -7.09 -1.25 -0.45
CA THR A 355 -7.11 -0.69 0.90
C THR A 355 -7.96 0.56 1.03
N ASN A 356 -8.06 1.38 -0.03
CA ASN A 356 -8.92 2.56 -0.12
C ASN A 356 -10.35 2.25 -0.60
N SER A 357 -10.78 0.99 -0.53
CA SER A 357 -12.12 0.52 -0.93
C SER A 357 -12.47 0.73 -2.42
N ALA A 358 -11.48 0.95 -3.28
CA ALA A 358 -11.70 0.93 -4.72
C ALA A 358 -11.73 -0.51 -5.25
N TYR A 359 -12.72 -0.82 -6.08
CA TYR A 359 -12.77 -2.07 -6.85
C TYR A 359 -11.77 -2.02 -7.99
N ASN A 360 -10.95 -3.05 -8.11
CA ASN A 360 -9.92 -3.15 -9.14
C ASN A 360 -10.09 -4.45 -9.92
N LEU A 361 -10.36 -4.32 -11.21
CA LEU A 361 -10.38 -5.44 -12.14
C LEU A 361 -9.04 -5.53 -12.88
N ARG A 362 -8.63 -6.74 -13.24
CA ARG A 362 -7.41 -7.00 -14.01
C ARG A 362 -7.72 -7.88 -15.22
N THR A 363 -6.87 -7.78 -16.23
CA THR A 363 -7.04 -8.58 -17.45
C THR A 363 -7.13 -10.07 -17.17
N SER A 364 -6.30 -10.60 -16.27
CA SER A 364 -6.34 -12.00 -15.84
C SER A 364 -7.66 -12.40 -15.20
N LEU A 365 -8.21 -11.55 -14.34
CA LEU A 365 -9.51 -11.79 -13.71
C LEU A 365 -10.64 -11.81 -14.74
N VAL A 366 -10.55 -10.95 -15.77
CA VAL A 366 -11.49 -10.99 -16.91
C VAL A 366 -11.35 -12.28 -17.68
N PHE A 367 -10.12 -12.69 -18.04
CA PHE A 367 -9.88 -13.96 -18.75
C PHE A 367 -10.43 -15.16 -17.99
N ASN A 368 -10.16 -15.25 -16.68
CA ASN A 368 -10.58 -16.38 -15.84
C ASN A 368 -12.10 -16.57 -15.77
N GLN A 369 -12.88 -15.56 -16.15
CA GLN A 369 -14.33 -15.71 -16.24
C GLN A 369 -14.78 -16.46 -17.50
N PHE A 370 -13.91 -16.60 -18.51
CA PHE A 370 -14.27 -17.16 -19.82
C PHE A 370 -13.46 -18.41 -20.19
N CYS A 371 -12.48 -18.76 -19.37
CA CYS A 371 -11.68 -19.99 -19.51
C CYS A 371 -12.29 -21.16 -18.76
#